data_7b3f10e82eacbe995ff96d797a12dd21
#
_entry.id   7b3f10e82eacbe995ff96d797a12dd21
#
_cell.length_a   1.000
_cell.length_b   1.000
_cell.length_c   1.000
_cell.angle_alpha   90.00
_cell.angle_beta   90.00
_cell.angle_gamma   90.00
#
_symmetry.space_group_name_H-M   'P 1'
#
loop_
_entity.id
_entity.type
_entity.pdbx_description
1 polymer ?
#
loop_
_entity_poly.entity_id
_entity_poly.type
_entity_poly.pdbx_seq_one_letter_code
_entity_poly.pdbx_strand_id
1 'polypeptide(L)'
;VLLSGERTALNYLQRLSGIATYTHSVAKLLEGSETKLLDTRKTTPGMRIFEKYAVRIGGGCNHRYNLSDGVLLKDNHIDAAGGVKEAIAAAKAYAPFVRKIEVETENLDMVKEAVEAGADIIMLDNMTPEQMAEAIRVIDGRAETECSGNITKENIKTITSLGVDYVSSGALTHSAPILDISLKHLRVLEG
;
A
#
# COMPACT_ATOMS: atom_id res chain seq x y z
N VAL A 1 -34.60 -17.15 6.84
CA VAL A 1 -33.66 -16.38 6.06
C VAL A 1 -32.61 -15.71 6.96
N LEU A 2 -33.02 -14.94 8.02
CA LEU A 2 -32.05 -14.24 8.90
C LEU A 2 -31.07 -15.21 9.56
N LEU A 3 -31.55 -16.24 10.25
CA LEU A 3 -30.72 -17.22 10.95
C LEU A 3 -29.78 -18.00 10.02
N SER A 4 -30.17 -18.20 8.75
CA SER A 4 -29.32 -18.88 7.76
C SER A 4 -28.24 -17.98 7.19
N GLY A 5 -28.50 -16.67 7.11
CA GLY A 5 -27.60 -15.69 6.49
C GLY A 5 -26.66 -14.97 7.48
N GLU A 6 -27.01 -14.94 8.76
CA GLU A 6 -26.31 -14.12 9.75
C GLU A 6 -24.82 -14.43 9.85
N ARG A 7 -24.43 -15.71 9.85
CA ARG A 7 -23.02 -16.09 9.98
C ARG A 7 -22.19 -15.59 8.81
N THR A 8 -22.71 -15.69 7.59
CA THR A 8 -22.03 -15.18 6.40
C THR A 8 -21.86 -13.66 6.49
N ALA A 9 -22.92 -12.92 6.85
CA ALA A 9 -22.85 -11.48 7.01
C ALA A 9 -21.84 -11.07 8.10
N LEU A 10 -21.89 -11.77 9.25
CA LEU A 10 -20.94 -11.51 10.34
C LEU A 10 -19.49 -11.77 9.96
N ASN A 11 -19.21 -12.79 9.16
CA ASN A 11 -17.84 -13.06 8.69
C ASN A 11 -17.29 -11.89 7.89
N TYR A 12 -18.08 -11.28 6.99
CA TYR A 12 -17.70 -10.06 6.27
C TYR A 12 -17.53 -8.89 7.23
N LEU A 13 -18.49 -8.64 8.12
CA LEU A 13 -18.43 -7.54 9.09
C LEU A 13 -17.20 -7.65 9.98
N GLN A 14 -16.92 -8.82 10.54
CA GLN A 14 -15.76 -9.07 11.41
C GLN A 14 -14.45 -8.78 10.69
N ARG A 15 -14.30 -9.29 9.47
CA ARG A 15 -13.09 -9.11 8.67
C ARG A 15 -12.88 -7.65 8.28
N LEU A 16 -13.89 -7.03 7.68
CA LEU A 16 -13.78 -5.67 7.14
C LEU A 16 -13.69 -4.61 8.23
N SER A 17 -14.43 -4.78 9.33
CA SER A 17 -14.30 -3.89 10.50
C SER A 17 -12.91 -4.01 11.14
N GLY A 18 -12.35 -5.22 11.16
CA GLY A 18 -10.98 -5.44 11.62
C GLY A 18 -9.97 -4.67 10.78
N ILE A 19 -10.05 -4.76 9.45
CA ILE A 19 -9.21 -4.02 8.52
C ILE A 19 -9.36 -2.51 8.72
N ALA A 20 -10.59 -1.99 8.77
CA ALA A 20 -10.83 -0.56 8.96
C ALA A 20 -10.28 -0.07 10.30
N THR A 21 -10.50 -0.81 11.40
CA THR A 21 -10.01 -0.47 12.74
C THR A 21 -8.49 -0.51 12.81
N TYR A 22 -7.86 -1.54 12.23
CA TYR A 22 -6.41 -1.63 12.19
C TYR A 22 -5.81 -0.50 11.35
N THR A 23 -6.36 -0.25 10.16
CA THR A 23 -5.92 0.86 9.30
C THR A 23 -6.04 2.20 10.02
N HIS A 24 -7.17 2.45 10.70
CA HIS A 24 -7.36 3.68 11.47
C HIS A 24 -6.29 3.86 12.54
N SER A 25 -5.97 2.78 13.25
CA SER A 25 -4.93 2.82 14.29
C SER A 25 -3.53 3.13 13.75
N VAL A 26 -3.24 2.76 12.49
CA VAL A 26 -1.98 3.08 11.82
C VAL A 26 -2.04 4.50 11.24
N ALA A 27 -3.13 4.88 10.57
CA ALA A 27 -3.32 6.21 9.98
C ALA A 27 -3.19 7.33 11.04
N LYS A 28 -3.68 7.10 12.25
CA LYS A 28 -3.49 8.00 13.39
C LYS A 28 -2.03 8.32 13.72
N LEU A 29 -1.11 7.41 13.42
CA LEU A 29 0.31 7.65 13.67
C LEU A 29 0.94 8.61 12.66
N LEU A 30 0.26 8.84 11.54
CA LEU A 30 0.67 9.76 10.48
C LEU A 30 0.03 11.15 10.64
N GLU A 31 -0.84 11.36 11.63
CA GLU A 31 -1.45 12.67 11.88
C GLU A 31 -0.37 13.75 12.07
N GLY A 32 -0.52 14.84 11.32
CA GLY A 32 0.45 15.94 11.31
C GLY A 32 1.60 15.78 10.28
N SER A 33 1.63 14.70 9.51
CA SER A 33 2.51 14.55 8.33
C SER A 33 1.70 14.61 7.04
N GLU A 34 2.35 14.96 5.94
CA GLU A 34 1.75 14.93 4.59
C GLU A 34 1.79 13.52 3.97
N THR A 35 2.47 12.58 4.62
CA THR A 35 2.63 11.19 4.15
C THR A 35 1.30 10.46 4.11
N LYS A 36 1.01 9.77 3.02
CA LYS A 36 -0.19 8.95 2.85
C LYS A 36 0.08 7.48 3.11
N LEU A 37 -0.80 6.85 3.89
CA LEU A 37 -0.76 5.41 4.15
C LEU A 37 -1.45 4.65 3.01
N LEU A 38 -0.74 3.74 2.36
CA LEU A 38 -1.25 2.94 1.25
C LEU A 38 -1.45 1.46 1.66
N ASP A 39 -2.45 0.83 1.07
CA ASP A 39 -2.56 -0.62 1.02
C ASP A 39 -1.67 -1.22 -0.08
N THR A 40 -1.81 -2.51 -0.31
CA THR A 40 -1.10 -3.24 -1.38
C THR A 40 -2.06 -4.19 -2.12
N ARG A 41 -1.52 -5.00 -3.05
CA ARG A 41 -2.26 -6.09 -3.67
C ARG A 41 -2.24 -7.41 -2.85
N LYS A 42 -1.63 -7.42 -1.67
CA LYS A 42 -1.59 -8.57 -0.75
C LYS A 42 -2.93 -8.72 -0.03
N THR A 43 -3.97 -9.06 -0.78
CA THR A 43 -5.35 -9.20 -0.31
C THR A 43 -5.81 -10.65 -0.34
N THR A 44 -6.82 -10.99 0.45
CA THR A 44 -7.48 -12.30 0.39
C THR A 44 -8.06 -12.53 -1.02
N PRO A 45 -7.84 -13.71 -1.63
CA PRO A 45 -8.41 -14.03 -2.94
C PRO A 45 -9.92 -13.75 -2.99
N GLY A 46 -10.36 -13.05 -4.02
CA GLY A 46 -11.77 -12.67 -4.21
C GLY A 46 -12.26 -11.50 -3.33
N MET A 47 -11.49 -11.07 -2.33
CA MET A 47 -11.93 -10.06 -1.35
C MET A 47 -11.37 -8.65 -1.59
N ARG A 48 -10.55 -8.43 -2.62
CA ARG A 48 -9.82 -7.17 -2.82
C ARG A 48 -10.72 -5.93 -2.82
N ILE A 49 -11.89 -6.01 -3.46
CA ILE A 49 -12.86 -4.91 -3.50
C ILE A 49 -13.24 -4.46 -2.09
N PHE A 50 -13.59 -5.41 -1.25
CA PHE A 50 -14.06 -5.15 0.10
C PHE A 50 -12.91 -4.76 1.03
N GLU A 51 -11.76 -5.42 0.95
CA GLU A 51 -10.61 -5.13 1.81
C GLU A 51 -10.04 -3.75 1.52
N LYS A 52 -9.88 -3.35 0.24
CA LYS A 52 -9.45 -2.01 -0.13
C LYS A 52 -10.47 -0.93 0.23
N TYR A 53 -11.77 -1.23 0.15
CA TYR A 53 -12.81 -0.35 0.66
C TYR A 53 -12.66 -0.13 2.18
N ALA A 54 -12.45 -1.20 2.94
CA ALA A 54 -12.25 -1.13 4.38
C ALA A 54 -11.01 -0.30 4.78
N VAL A 55 -9.91 -0.40 4.01
CA VAL A 55 -8.72 0.44 4.19
C VAL A 55 -9.08 1.93 4.05
N ARG A 56 -9.86 2.30 3.04
CA ARG A 56 -10.31 3.70 2.86
C ARG A 56 -11.18 4.18 4.02
N ILE A 57 -12.09 3.34 4.51
CA ILE A 57 -12.93 3.65 5.68
C ILE A 57 -12.07 3.87 6.93
N GLY A 58 -10.96 3.15 7.05
CA GLY A 58 -9.98 3.32 8.13
C GLY A 58 -9.10 4.57 8.01
N GLY A 59 -9.20 5.34 6.93
CA GLY A 59 -8.40 6.55 6.69
C GLY A 59 -7.11 6.31 5.90
N GLY A 60 -6.92 5.10 5.36
CA GLY A 60 -5.85 4.82 4.40
C GLY A 60 -6.25 5.18 2.97
N CYS A 61 -5.28 5.09 2.06
CA CYS A 61 -5.45 5.26 0.62
C CYS A 61 -5.22 3.93 -0.09
N ASN A 62 -5.75 3.79 -1.29
CA ASN A 62 -5.51 2.60 -2.08
C ASN A 62 -4.31 2.80 -3.02
N HIS A 63 -3.37 1.88 -2.99
CA HIS A 63 -2.43 1.63 -4.07
C HIS A 63 -3.16 1.00 -5.26
N ARG A 64 -2.49 0.82 -6.41
CA ARG A 64 -3.07 0.22 -7.62
C ARG A 64 -3.90 -1.02 -7.29
N TYR A 65 -5.05 -1.13 -7.96
CA TYR A 65 -6.02 -2.19 -7.72
C TYR A 65 -5.62 -3.48 -8.42
N ASN A 66 -5.11 -3.32 -9.65
CA ASN A 66 -4.67 -4.39 -10.52
C ASN A 66 -3.49 -3.94 -11.39
N LEU A 67 -3.07 -4.77 -12.34
CA LEU A 67 -1.92 -4.49 -13.19
C LEU A 67 -2.17 -3.42 -14.25
N SER A 68 -3.44 -3.08 -14.52
CA SER A 68 -3.81 -2.07 -15.52
C SER A 68 -3.97 -0.66 -14.96
N ASP A 69 -3.96 -0.48 -13.64
CA ASP A 69 -4.12 0.85 -13.03
C ASP A 69 -2.86 1.69 -13.08
N GLY A 70 -1.71 1.08 -12.93
CA GLY A 70 -0.40 1.74 -12.94
C GLY A 70 0.72 0.73 -13.11
N VAL A 71 1.84 1.20 -13.62
CA VAL A 71 3.04 0.39 -13.77
C VAL A 71 3.80 0.38 -12.46
N LEU A 72 4.19 -0.81 -11.99
CA LEU A 72 5.15 -0.99 -10.89
C LEU A 72 6.15 -2.03 -11.34
N LEU A 73 7.37 -1.59 -11.53
CA LEU A 73 8.51 -2.40 -11.90
C LEU A 73 9.14 -2.95 -10.61
N LYS A 74 9.29 -4.26 -10.57
CA LYS A 74 9.86 -5.01 -9.45
C LYS A 74 11.12 -5.74 -9.89
N ASP A 75 11.82 -6.35 -8.94
CA ASP A 75 13.02 -7.15 -9.13
C ASP A 75 13.01 -7.97 -10.44
N ASN A 76 12.05 -8.88 -10.56
CA ASN A 76 11.92 -9.74 -11.73
C ASN A 76 11.68 -8.98 -13.05
N HIS A 77 11.05 -7.80 -13.03
CA HIS A 77 10.89 -6.98 -14.23
C HIS A 77 12.21 -6.31 -14.61
N ILE A 78 12.94 -5.83 -13.61
CA ILE A 78 14.25 -5.18 -13.77
C ILE A 78 15.27 -6.19 -14.32
N ASP A 79 15.33 -7.39 -13.73
CA ASP A 79 16.19 -8.47 -14.17
C ASP A 79 15.89 -8.92 -15.60
N ALA A 80 14.60 -9.10 -15.91
CA ALA A 80 14.17 -9.49 -17.26
C ALA A 80 14.47 -8.41 -18.32
N ALA A 81 14.47 -7.16 -17.95
CA ALA A 81 14.80 -6.04 -18.85
C ALA A 81 16.31 -5.81 -19.00
N GLY A 82 17.12 -6.31 -18.07
CA GLY A 82 18.57 -6.12 -18.04
C GLY A 82 19.05 -4.91 -17.24
N GLY A 83 18.17 -4.24 -16.49
CA GLY A 83 18.49 -3.12 -15.60
C GLY A 83 17.33 -2.19 -15.36
N VAL A 84 17.52 -1.26 -14.40
CA VAL A 84 16.49 -0.29 -14.00
C VAL A 84 16.14 0.66 -15.16
N LYS A 85 17.14 1.17 -15.87
CA LYS A 85 16.95 2.11 -16.99
C LYS A 85 16.20 1.45 -18.14
N GLU A 86 16.59 0.22 -18.48
CA GLU A 86 15.98 -0.59 -19.54
C GLU A 86 14.52 -0.91 -19.20
N ALA A 87 14.23 -1.27 -17.96
CA ALA A 87 12.87 -1.55 -17.50
C ALA A 87 11.98 -0.30 -17.58
N ILE A 88 12.46 0.86 -17.12
CA ILE A 88 11.72 2.12 -17.20
C ILE A 88 11.53 2.54 -18.65
N ALA A 89 12.55 2.42 -19.51
CA ALA A 89 12.44 2.76 -20.92
C ALA A 89 11.39 1.87 -21.64
N ALA A 90 11.41 0.56 -21.38
CA ALA A 90 10.42 -0.36 -21.91
C ALA A 90 8.98 -0.03 -21.42
N ALA A 91 8.85 0.30 -20.14
CA ALA A 91 7.56 0.69 -19.56
C ALA A 91 7.04 1.99 -20.20
N LYS A 92 7.88 3.01 -20.39
CA LYS A 92 7.52 4.28 -21.06
C LYS A 92 7.09 4.08 -22.51
N ALA A 93 7.71 3.16 -23.22
CA ALA A 93 7.36 2.84 -24.60
C ALA A 93 6.02 2.11 -24.74
N TYR A 94 5.64 1.34 -23.73
CA TYR A 94 4.43 0.48 -23.77
C TYR A 94 3.22 1.10 -23.06
N ALA A 95 3.42 1.76 -21.93
CA ALA A 95 2.33 2.26 -21.08
C ALA A 95 1.63 3.48 -21.72
N PRO A 96 0.31 3.62 -21.55
CA PRO A 96 -0.39 4.85 -21.90
C PRO A 96 0.21 6.05 -21.14
N PHE A 97 0.35 7.19 -21.81
CA PHE A 97 0.99 8.41 -21.29
C PHE A 97 0.44 8.91 -19.94
N VAL A 98 -0.81 8.57 -19.62
CA VAL A 98 -1.48 8.95 -18.35
C VAL A 98 -1.09 8.09 -17.16
N ARG A 99 -0.31 7.01 -17.36
CA ARG A 99 0.08 6.08 -16.31
C ARG A 99 1.41 6.49 -15.69
N LYS A 100 1.44 6.62 -14.38
CA LYS A 100 2.68 6.74 -13.63
C LYS A 100 3.46 5.43 -13.68
N ILE A 101 4.78 5.56 -13.74
CA ILE A 101 5.72 4.46 -13.66
C ILE A 101 6.40 4.51 -12.31
N GLU A 102 6.13 3.52 -11.52
CA GLU A 102 6.74 3.27 -10.23
C GLU A 102 7.80 2.18 -10.36
N VAL A 103 8.92 2.34 -9.66
CA VAL A 103 9.99 1.35 -9.63
C VAL A 103 10.41 1.06 -8.19
N GLU A 104 10.51 -0.23 -7.87
CA GLU A 104 11.01 -0.74 -6.60
C GLU A 104 12.54 -0.75 -6.63
N THR A 105 13.17 -0.15 -5.63
CA THR A 105 14.62 -0.03 -5.50
C THR A 105 15.08 -0.51 -4.14
N GLU A 106 16.17 -1.28 -4.11
CA GLU A 106 16.73 -1.88 -2.89
C GLU A 106 18.04 -1.25 -2.43
N ASN A 107 18.61 -0.35 -3.24
CA ASN A 107 19.87 0.33 -2.95
C ASN A 107 19.97 1.69 -3.66
N LEU A 108 20.95 2.49 -3.25
CA LEU A 108 21.14 3.85 -3.73
C LEU A 108 21.54 3.95 -5.22
N ASP A 109 22.18 2.93 -5.77
CA ASP A 109 22.56 2.94 -7.17
C ASP A 109 21.33 2.75 -8.07
N MET A 110 20.42 1.83 -7.69
CA MET A 110 19.11 1.70 -8.35
C MET A 110 18.29 2.99 -8.25
N VAL A 111 18.33 3.69 -7.11
CA VAL A 111 17.66 4.99 -6.93
C VAL A 111 18.20 6.03 -7.91
N LYS A 112 19.53 6.14 -8.07
CA LYS A 112 20.15 7.06 -9.03
C LYS A 112 19.72 6.75 -10.46
N GLU A 113 19.77 5.47 -10.84
CA GLU A 113 19.34 5.03 -12.16
C GLU A 113 17.85 5.31 -12.42
N ALA A 114 16.98 5.08 -11.43
CA ALA A 114 15.55 5.37 -11.52
C ALA A 114 15.26 6.87 -11.71
N VAL A 115 15.98 7.72 -10.98
CA VAL A 115 15.90 9.18 -11.12
C VAL A 115 16.36 9.61 -12.51
N GLU A 116 17.52 9.13 -12.99
CA GLU A 116 18.06 9.45 -14.30
C GLU A 116 17.15 9.00 -15.44
N ALA A 117 16.52 7.83 -15.29
CA ALA A 117 15.56 7.29 -16.24
C ALA A 117 14.19 7.96 -16.17
N GLY A 118 13.95 8.81 -15.15
CA GLY A 118 12.73 9.58 -14.97
C GLY A 118 11.54 8.71 -14.58
N ALA A 119 11.69 7.91 -13.53
CA ALA A 119 10.56 7.27 -12.86
C ALA A 119 9.65 8.34 -12.24
N ASP A 120 8.35 8.10 -12.20
CA ASP A 120 7.39 9.02 -11.55
C ASP A 120 7.33 8.80 -10.04
N ILE A 121 7.47 7.54 -9.61
CA ILE A 121 7.50 7.14 -8.20
C ILE A 121 8.67 6.20 -7.98
N ILE A 122 9.43 6.42 -6.92
CA ILE A 122 10.54 5.53 -6.51
C ILE A 122 10.20 4.93 -5.16
N MET A 123 10.00 3.61 -5.16
CA MET A 123 9.75 2.83 -3.95
C MET A 123 11.07 2.39 -3.33
N LEU A 124 11.28 2.77 -2.07
CA LEU A 124 12.42 2.39 -1.24
C LEU A 124 12.03 1.12 -0.48
N ASP A 125 12.42 -0.06 -0.98
CA ASP A 125 12.00 -1.32 -0.41
C ASP A 125 13.06 -1.88 0.54
N ASN A 126 12.65 -2.20 1.75
CA ASN A 126 13.49 -2.81 2.81
C ASN A 126 14.79 -2.04 3.12
N MET A 127 14.87 -0.74 2.87
CA MET A 127 16.02 0.10 3.21
C MET A 127 16.01 0.50 4.69
N THR A 128 17.19 0.78 5.26
CA THR A 128 17.29 1.37 6.60
C THR A 128 16.86 2.84 6.57
N PRO A 129 16.48 3.45 7.72
CA PRO A 129 16.14 4.87 7.77
C PRO A 129 17.25 5.79 7.22
N GLU A 130 18.51 5.44 7.46
CA GLU A 130 19.68 6.19 6.97
C GLU A 130 19.78 6.10 5.44
N GLN A 131 19.57 4.91 4.88
CA GLN A 131 19.54 4.70 3.42
C GLN A 131 18.35 5.43 2.78
N MET A 132 17.16 5.38 3.42
CA MET A 132 15.98 6.13 2.97
C MET A 132 16.24 7.63 2.96
N ALA A 133 16.85 8.18 4.02
CA ALA A 133 17.20 9.60 4.09
C ALA A 133 18.17 10.02 2.98
N GLU A 134 19.17 9.18 2.65
CA GLU A 134 20.08 9.43 1.54
C GLU A 134 19.37 9.32 0.19
N ALA A 135 18.52 8.31 0.00
CA ALA A 135 17.73 8.14 -1.21
C ALA A 135 16.83 9.36 -1.48
N ILE A 136 16.16 9.88 -0.46
CA ILE A 136 15.30 11.07 -0.57
C ILE A 136 16.14 12.28 -1.00
N ARG A 137 17.35 12.46 -0.45
CA ARG A 137 18.26 13.51 -0.88
C ARG A 137 18.69 13.33 -2.35
N VAL A 138 18.97 12.11 -2.77
CA VAL A 138 19.31 11.81 -4.17
C VAL A 138 18.14 12.07 -5.10
N ILE A 139 16.91 11.73 -4.68
CA ILE A 139 15.71 11.96 -5.49
C ILE A 139 15.42 13.45 -5.64
N ASP A 140 15.62 14.24 -4.59
CA ASP A 140 15.54 15.72 -4.60
C ASP A 140 14.27 16.25 -5.30
N GLY A 141 13.11 15.69 -4.96
CA GLY A 141 11.80 16.08 -5.50
C GLY A 141 11.57 15.77 -6.99
N ARG A 142 12.48 15.02 -7.65
CA ARG A 142 12.36 14.66 -9.07
C ARG A 142 11.39 13.49 -9.31
N ALA A 143 11.04 12.75 -8.27
CA ALA A 143 10.03 11.71 -8.26
C ALA A 143 9.32 11.72 -6.91
N GLU A 144 8.08 11.20 -6.86
CA GLU A 144 7.43 10.91 -5.59
C GLU A 144 8.12 9.71 -4.92
N THR A 145 8.10 9.69 -3.59
CA THR A 145 8.78 8.66 -2.79
C THR A 145 7.78 7.75 -2.09
N GLU A 146 7.98 6.44 -2.18
CA GLU A 146 7.25 5.46 -1.40
C GLU A 146 8.21 4.64 -0.54
N CYS A 147 7.91 4.45 0.74
CA CYS A 147 8.61 3.49 1.60
C CYS A 147 7.77 2.23 1.78
N SER A 148 8.38 1.09 1.54
CA SER A 148 7.78 -0.24 1.65
C SER A 148 8.69 -1.21 2.38
N GLY A 149 8.12 -2.34 2.79
CA GLY A 149 8.85 -3.40 3.52
C GLY A 149 8.98 -3.12 5.01
N ASN A 150 8.58 -4.12 5.80
CA ASN A 150 8.70 -4.11 7.27
C ASN A 150 8.15 -2.86 7.99
N ILE A 151 7.13 -2.21 7.42
CA ILE A 151 6.48 -1.05 8.04
C ILE A 151 5.63 -1.53 9.22
N THR A 152 5.94 -1.02 10.41
CA THR A 152 5.27 -1.34 11.66
C THR A 152 4.81 -0.07 12.37
N LYS A 153 3.97 -0.22 13.40
CA LYS A 153 3.54 0.93 14.22
C LYS A 153 4.70 1.58 14.99
N GLU A 154 5.75 0.82 15.25
CA GLU A 154 6.92 1.26 16.01
C GLU A 154 7.84 2.14 15.15
N ASN A 155 8.00 1.82 13.85
CA ASN A 155 8.95 2.53 12.98
C ASN A 155 8.31 3.57 12.05
N ILE A 156 6.99 3.55 11.86
CA ILE A 156 6.31 4.40 10.90
C ILE A 156 6.54 5.90 11.14
N LYS A 157 6.61 6.34 12.40
CA LYS A 157 6.88 7.74 12.73
C LYS A 157 8.29 8.18 12.34
N THR A 158 9.27 7.30 12.48
CA THR A 158 10.64 7.56 12.04
C THR A 158 10.68 7.73 10.51
N ILE A 159 9.98 6.85 9.79
CA ILE A 159 9.92 6.88 8.33
C ILE A 159 9.21 8.14 7.84
N THR A 160 8.06 8.47 8.41
CA THR A 160 7.32 9.69 7.99
C THR A 160 8.05 10.99 8.31
N SER A 161 8.89 11.00 9.37
CA SER A 161 9.74 12.17 9.67
C SER A 161 10.83 12.44 8.62
N LEU A 162 11.10 11.49 7.71
CA LEU A 162 11.99 11.68 6.57
C LEU A 162 11.36 12.50 5.42
N GLY A 163 10.05 12.74 5.48
CA GLY A 163 9.34 13.52 4.47
C GLY A 163 8.97 12.73 3.21
N VAL A 164 8.74 11.42 3.36
CA VAL A 164 8.28 10.58 2.24
C VAL A 164 6.82 10.88 1.89
N ASP A 165 6.46 10.74 0.60
CA ASP A 165 5.10 11.00 0.13
C ASP A 165 4.14 9.87 0.51
N TYR A 166 4.62 8.62 0.45
CA TYR A 166 3.82 7.42 0.69
C TYR A 166 4.53 6.42 1.59
N VAL A 167 3.71 5.70 2.36
CA VAL A 167 4.13 4.50 3.10
C VAL A 167 3.13 3.40 2.79
N SER A 168 3.57 2.27 2.24
CA SER A 168 2.70 1.13 1.95
C SER A 168 2.90 -0.03 2.92
N SER A 169 1.79 -0.67 3.29
CA SER A 169 1.82 -1.81 4.20
C SER A 169 0.80 -2.88 3.80
N GLY A 170 1.30 -4.08 3.49
CA GLY A 170 0.45 -5.25 3.27
C GLY A 170 -0.27 -5.72 4.53
N ALA A 171 0.27 -5.40 5.71
CA ALA A 171 -0.31 -5.78 6.99
C ALA A 171 -1.72 -5.19 7.20
N LEU A 172 -2.05 -4.08 6.56
CA LEU A 172 -3.39 -3.48 6.61
C LEU A 172 -4.48 -4.47 6.19
N THR A 173 -4.15 -5.38 5.29
CA THR A 173 -5.09 -6.38 4.77
C THR A 173 -4.75 -7.78 5.25
N HIS A 174 -3.54 -8.30 5.03
CA HIS A 174 -3.23 -9.71 5.31
C HIS A 174 -3.03 -10.03 6.80
N SER A 175 -2.75 -9.04 7.66
CA SER A 175 -2.46 -9.24 9.09
C SER A 175 -3.40 -8.49 10.03
N ALA A 176 -4.42 -7.80 9.50
CA ALA A 176 -5.41 -7.13 10.34
C ALA A 176 -6.23 -8.17 11.14
N PRO A 177 -6.34 -8.04 12.47
CA PRO A 177 -7.16 -8.92 13.28
C PRO A 177 -8.65 -8.71 12.95
N ILE A 178 -9.44 -9.75 13.05
CA ILE A 178 -10.90 -9.66 12.96
C ILE A 178 -11.46 -9.06 14.26
N LEU A 179 -12.65 -8.44 14.18
CA LEU A 179 -13.43 -8.07 15.36
C LEU A 179 -14.45 -9.16 15.64
N ASP A 180 -14.53 -9.61 16.91
CA ASP A 180 -15.55 -10.59 17.29
C ASP A 180 -16.91 -9.90 17.47
N ILE A 181 -17.77 -10.02 16.47
CA ILE A 181 -19.10 -9.42 16.42
C ILE A 181 -20.15 -10.53 16.38
N SER A 182 -21.23 -10.38 17.15
CA SER A 182 -22.35 -11.33 17.17
C SER A 182 -23.69 -10.60 17.15
N LEU A 183 -24.70 -11.22 16.52
CA LEU A 183 -26.09 -10.81 16.61
C LEU A 183 -26.73 -11.53 17.79
N LYS A 184 -27.46 -10.77 18.63
CA LYS A 184 -28.14 -11.31 19.81
C LYS A 184 -29.57 -10.74 19.91
N HIS A 185 -30.37 -11.37 20.74
CA HIS A 185 -31.72 -10.91 21.10
C HIS A 185 -32.68 -10.76 19.90
N LEU A 186 -32.66 -11.76 19.00
CA LEU A 186 -33.65 -11.84 17.92
C LEU A 186 -35.06 -11.78 18.50
N ARG A 187 -35.89 -10.87 17.99
CA ARG A 187 -37.30 -10.75 18.36
C ARG A 187 -38.17 -10.82 17.11
N VAL A 188 -39.26 -11.54 17.20
CA VAL A 188 -40.35 -11.44 16.21
C VAL A 188 -41.13 -10.16 16.54
N LEU A 189 -41.25 -9.27 15.58
CA LEU A 189 -42.15 -8.13 15.71
C LEU A 189 -43.52 -8.58 15.23
N GLU A 190 -44.51 -8.51 16.10
CA GLU A 190 -45.92 -8.70 15.71
C GLU A 190 -46.27 -7.51 14.77
N GLY A 191 -46.68 -7.85 13.52
CA GLY A 191 -47.11 -6.90 12.50
C GLY A 191 -48.55 -6.51 12.67
#